data_b6fcc83300386d55c8e15391ea4fe41e
#
_entry.id   b6fcc83300386d55c8e15391ea4fe41e
#
_cell.length_a   1.000
_cell.length_b   1.000
_cell.length_c   1.000
_cell.angle_alpha   90.00
_cell.angle_beta   90.00
_cell.angle_gamma   90.00
#
_symmetry.space_group_name_H-M   'P 1'
#
loop_
_entity.id
_entity.type
_entity.pdbx_description
1 polymer ?
#
loop_
_entity_poly.entity_id
_entity_poly.type
_entity_poly.pdbx_seq_one_letter_code
_entity_poly.pdbx_strand_id
1 'polypeptide(L)'
;IELGTFIGYSAVLISSTIEEKSKLTSIDSDSHSIEIAKELINFAGLDDKVNLMHGSAEEIIPELNFNADFVFIDHAKKKYLSDLKLLETQEIILKNCTVFADNVGIFKDEMAEYFDHVRNSGKYQSQNFSSKLEYRNNIYDAVEISIKN
;
A
#
# COMPACT_ATOMS: atom_id res chain seq x y z
N ILE A 1 -6.69 1.45 0.87
CA ILE A 1 -6.21 0.08 0.58
C ILE A 1 -4.77 -0.04 1.04
N GLU A 2 -4.37 -1.20 1.53
CA GLU A 2 -3.00 -1.59 1.84
C GLU A 2 -2.68 -2.89 1.10
N LEU A 3 -1.55 -2.91 0.38
CA LEU A 3 -0.99 -4.08 -0.27
C LEU A 3 0.29 -4.50 0.48
N GLY A 4 0.21 -5.59 1.23
CA GLY A 4 1.22 -6.07 2.16
C GLY A 4 0.83 -5.78 3.61
N THR A 5 0.02 -6.66 4.19
CA THR A 5 -0.41 -6.56 5.59
C THR A 5 0.69 -6.97 6.57
N PHE A 6 1.47 -8.00 6.22
CA PHE A 6 2.39 -8.66 7.11
C PHE A 6 1.72 -8.95 8.47
N ILE A 7 2.32 -8.55 9.58
CA ILE A 7 1.75 -8.76 10.92
C ILE A 7 0.75 -7.67 11.36
N GLY A 8 0.35 -6.74 10.45
CA GLY A 8 -0.69 -5.74 10.71
C GLY A 8 -0.23 -4.46 11.39
N TYR A 9 1.08 -4.20 11.51
CA TYR A 9 1.59 -2.99 12.16
C TYR A 9 1.13 -1.72 11.44
N SER A 10 1.36 -1.63 10.14
CA SER A 10 0.93 -0.50 9.30
C SER A 10 -0.59 -0.39 9.23
N ALA A 11 -1.31 -1.51 9.17
CA ALA A 11 -2.76 -1.54 9.21
C ALA A 11 -3.31 -0.89 10.49
N VAL A 12 -2.74 -1.20 11.66
CA VAL A 12 -3.10 -0.56 12.93
C VAL A 12 -2.78 0.93 12.92
N LEU A 13 -1.58 1.31 12.46
CA LEU A 13 -1.15 2.70 12.42
C LEU A 13 -2.06 3.55 11.50
N ILE A 14 -2.31 3.09 10.28
CA ILE A 14 -3.19 3.77 9.32
C ILE A 14 -4.59 3.88 9.91
N SER A 15 -5.17 2.78 10.40
CA SER A 15 -6.55 2.75 10.87
C SER A 15 -6.78 3.55 12.13
N SER A 16 -5.75 3.76 12.96
CA SER A 16 -5.82 4.64 14.12
C SER A 16 -5.82 6.13 13.77
N THR A 17 -5.39 6.50 12.55
CA THR A 17 -5.24 7.89 12.11
C THR A 17 -6.30 8.35 11.12
N ILE A 18 -6.92 7.44 10.36
CA ILE A 18 -8.01 7.78 9.43
C ILE A 18 -9.30 8.14 10.18
N GLU A 19 -10.17 8.88 9.50
CA GLU A 19 -11.47 9.30 10.05
C GLU A 19 -12.29 8.11 10.56
N GLU A 20 -13.19 8.35 11.50
CA GLU A 20 -13.99 7.30 12.15
C GLU A 20 -14.83 6.48 11.17
N LYS A 21 -15.35 7.12 10.11
CA LYS A 21 -16.16 6.47 9.07
C LYS A 21 -15.35 5.76 7.99
N SER A 22 -14.04 6.02 7.94
CA SER A 22 -13.15 5.42 6.94
C SER A 22 -12.81 3.98 7.30
N LYS A 23 -12.58 3.18 6.28
CA LYS A 23 -12.21 1.76 6.41
C LYS A 23 -10.89 1.53 5.68
N LEU A 24 -10.09 0.62 6.19
CA LEU A 24 -8.91 0.10 5.52
C LEU A 24 -9.20 -1.33 5.04
N THR A 25 -8.98 -1.59 3.75
CA THR A 25 -8.87 -2.96 3.24
C THR A 25 -7.40 -3.27 3.09
N SER A 26 -6.92 -4.29 3.83
CA SER A 26 -5.52 -4.72 3.86
C SER A 26 -5.41 -6.14 3.31
N ILE A 27 -4.49 -6.34 2.36
CA ILE A 27 -4.39 -7.55 1.54
C ILE A 27 -3.00 -8.17 1.72
N ASP A 28 -2.95 -9.47 2.00
CA ASP A 28 -1.71 -10.24 2.03
C ASP A 28 -1.94 -11.66 1.55
N SER A 29 -0.95 -12.21 0.84
CA SER A 29 -0.99 -13.58 0.33
C SER A 29 -0.52 -14.64 1.35
N ASP A 30 0.11 -14.23 2.44
CA ASP A 30 0.55 -15.14 3.51
C ASP A 30 -0.52 -15.31 4.59
N SER A 31 -1.13 -16.49 4.62
CA SER A 31 -2.18 -16.81 5.58
C SER A 31 -1.73 -16.69 7.05
N HIS A 32 -0.47 -17.01 7.34
CA HIS A 32 0.05 -16.93 8.71
C HIS A 32 0.20 -15.46 9.15
N SER A 33 0.67 -14.61 8.27
CA SER A 33 0.72 -13.16 8.50
C SER A 33 -0.68 -12.59 8.77
N ILE A 34 -1.67 -12.98 7.97
CA ILE A 34 -3.08 -12.55 8.17
C ILE A 34 -3.63 -13.00 9.53
N GLU A 35 -3.32 -14.23 9.99
CA GLU A 35 -3.75 -14.69 11.32
C GLU A 35 -3.17 -13.82 12.44
N ILE A 36 -1.87 -13.51 12.38
CA ILE A 36 -1.20 -12.62 13.35
C ILE A 36 -1.77 -11.20 13.29
N ALA A 37 -1.93 -10.67 12.08
CA ALA A 37 -2.49 -9.33 11.87
C ALA A 37 -3.91 -9.21 12.47
N LYS A 38 -4.73 -10.25 12.31
CA LYS A 38 -6.08 -10.29 12.89
C LYS A 38 -6.05 -10.20 14.42
N GLU A 39 -5.15 -10.92 15.07
CA GLU A 39 -4.98 -10.85 16.53
C GLU A 39 -4.53 -9.45 16.97
N LEU A 40 -3.58 -8.84 16.25
CA LEU A 40 -3.08 -7.50 16.57
C LEU A 40 -4.17 -6.43 16.39
N ILE A 41 -4.92 -6.48 15.30
CA ILE A 41 -6.01 -5.54 14.99
C ILE A 41 -7.12 -5.66 16.04
N ASN A 42 -7.48 -6.88 16.42
CA ASN A 42 -8.46 -7.13 17.49
C ASN A 42 -7.96 -6.57 18.82
N PHE A 43 -6.72 -6.83 19.19
CA PHE A 43 -6.10 -6.29 20.41
C PHE A 43 -6.13 -4.75 20.43
N ALA A 44 -5.94 -4.12 19.26
CA ALA A 44 -6.01 -2.67 19.12
C ALA A 44 -7.46 -2.11 19.10
N GLY A 45 -8.48 -2.96 19.06
CA GLY A 45 -9.89 -2.56 18.99
C GLY A 45 -10.26 -1.92 17.64
N LEU A 46 -9.65 -2.38 16.54
CA LEU A 46 -9.82 -1.83 15.20
C LEU A 46 -10.53 -2.78 14.22
N ASP A 47 -11.13 -3.86 14.72
CA ASP A 47 -11.84 -4.86 13.89
C ASP A 47 -12.92 -4.25 13.00
N ASP A 48 -13.60 -3.25 13.50
CA ASP A 48 -14.64 -2.54 12.73
C ASP A 48 -14.07 -1.61 11.65
N LYS A 49 -12.78 -1.28 11.71
CA LYS A 49 -12.11 -0.38 10.77
C LYS A 49 -11.29 -1.08 9.70
N VAL A 50 -10.79 -2.30 9.98
CA VAL A 50 -9.89 -3.02 9.09
C VAL A 50 -10.58 -4.25 8.52
N ASN A 51 -10.64 -4.32 7.19
CA ASN A 51 -11.05 -5.51 6.46
C ASN A 51 -9.79 -6.24 5.97
N LEU A 52 -9.44 -7.37 6.60
CA LEU A 52 -8.33 -8.21 6.17
C LEU A 52 -8.78 -9.17 5.09
N MET A 53 -8.02 -9.22 3.99
CA MET A 53 -8.27 -10.12 2.87
C MET A 53 -7.03 -10.98 2.60
N HIS A 54 -7.20 -12.31 2.70
CA HIS A 54 -6.18 -13.27 2.35
C HIS A 54 -6.22 -13.58 0.86
N GLY A 55 -5.12 -13.32 0.16
CA GLY A 55 -4.94 -13.56 -1.26
C GLY A 55 -3.89 -12.61 -1.85
N SER A 56 -3.49 -12.85 -3.08
CA SER A 56 -2.63 -11.93 -3.81
C SER A 56 -3.40 -10.67 -4.23
N ALA A 57 -2.72 -9.56 -4.40
CA ALA A 57 -3.33 -8.33 -4.94
C ALA A 57 -3.99 -8.57 -6.30
N GLU A 58 -3.36 -9.39 -7.14
CA GLU A 58 -3.87 -9.77 -8.46
C GLU A 58 -5.22 -10.51 -8.41
N GLU A 59 -5.43 -11.33 -7.37
CA GLU A 59 -6.69 -12.05 -7.16
C GLU A 59 -7.76 -11.17 -6.52
N ILE A 60 -7.38 -10.35 -5.54
CA ILE A 60 -8.33 -9.60 -4.71
C ILE A 60 -8.79 -8.29 -5.36
N ILE A 61 -7.89 -7.54 -6.02
CA ILE A 61 -8.24 -6.23 -6.59
C ILE A 61 -9.46 -6.29 -7.54
N PRO A 62 -9.60 -7.30 -8.42
CA PRO A 62 -10.77 -7.40 -9.29
C PRO A 62 -12.10 -7.64 -8.57
N GLU A 63 -12.08 -8.08 -7.31
CA GLU A 63 -13.28 -8.33 -6.50
C GLU A 63 -13.71 -7.09 -5.70
N LEU A 64 -12.87 -6.04 -5.65
CA LEU A 64 -13.19 -4.81 -4.94
C LEU A 64 -14.26 -4.02 -5.70
N ASN A 65 -15.24 -3.48 -4.98
CA ASN A 65 -16.38 -2.75 -5.53
C ASN A 65 -16.53 -1.33 -4.95
N PHE A 66 -15.44 -0.72 -4.57
CA PHE A 66 -15.37 0.64 -4.03
C PHE A 66 -14.16 1.39 -4.60
N ASN A 67 -14.18 2.72 -4.49
CA ASN A 67 -13.02 3.53 -4.85
C ASN A 67 -12.19 3.84 -3.59
N ALA A 68 -10.87 3.90 -3.76
CA ALA A 68 -9.93 4.22 -2.71
C ALA A 68 -9.41 5.65 -2.85
N ASP A 69 -9.33 6.36 -1.73
CA ASP A 69 -8.70 7.69 -1.63
C ASP A 69 -7.22 7.58 -1.32
N PHE A 70 -6.79 6.46 -0.74
CA PHE A 70 -5.42 6.20 -0.35
C PHE A 70 -5.05 4.75 -0.60
N VAL A 71 -3.84 4.55 -1.14
CA VAL A 71 -3.24 3.22 -1.34
C VAL A 71 -1.84 3.22 -0.73
N PHE A 72 -1.61 2.30 0.20
CA PHE A 72 -0.29 1.99 0.74
C PHE A 72 0.24 0.72 0.09
N ILE A 73 1.44 0.77 -0.50
CA ILE A 73 2.05 -0.35 -1.21
C ILE A 73 3.36 -0.71 -0.50
N ASP A 74 3.38 -1.86 0.16
CA ASP A 74 4.56 -2.39 0.86
C ASP A 74 4.66 -3.92 0.80
N HIS A 75 4.41 -4.50 -0.37
CA HIS A 75 4.53 -5.93 -0.61
C HIS A 75 5.74 -6.26 -1.52
N ALA A 76 5.68 -7.29 -2.35
CA ALA A 76 6.75 -7.67 -3.26
C ALA A 76 7.05 -6.59 -4.30
N LYS A 77 8.24 -6.00 -4.28
CA LYS A 77 8.62 -4.82 -5.07
C LYS A 77 8.39 -4.98 -6.57
N LYS A 78 8.63 -6.18 -7.11
CA LYS A 78 8.38 -6.51 -8.53
C LYS A 78 6.91 -6.44 -8.93
N LYS A 79 6.00 -6.42 -7.96
CA LYS A 79 4.55 -6.35 -8.19
C LYS A 79 3.98 -4.92 -8.12
N TYR A 80 4.74 -3.94 -7.62
CA TYR A 80 4.27 -2.56 -7.44
C TYR A 80 3.63 -1.98 -8.69
N LEU A 81 4.31 -2.09 -9.84
CA LEU A 81 3.78 -1.54 -11.09
C LEU A 81 2.57 -2.32 -11.61
N SER A 82 2.62 -3.66 -11.61
CA SER A 82 1.51 -4.48 -12.08
C SER A 82 0.24 -4.23 -11.28
N ASP A 83 0.38 -4.16 -9.97
CA ASP A 83 -0.75 -4.04 -9.08
C ASP A 83 -1.30 -2.60 -9.05
N LEU A 84 -0.43 -1.59 -9.19
CA LEU A 84 -0.87 -0.20 -9.43
C LEU A 84 -1.67 -0.08 -10.74
N LYS A 85 -1.18 -0.67 -11.83
CA LYS A 85 -1.91 -0.69 -13.12
C LYS A 85 -3.23 -1.46 -13.04
N LEU A 86 -3.29 -2.50 -12.21
CA LEU A 86 -4.52 -3.24 -11.97
C LEU A 86 -5.55 -2.37 -11.23
N LEU A 87 -5.13 -1.65 -10.17
CA LEU A 87 -5.97 -0.67 -9.47
C LEU A 87 -6.49 0.43 -10.41
N GLU A 88 -5.65 0.91 -11.36
CA GLU A 88 -6.06 1.86 -12.39
C GLU A 88 -7.12 1.27 -13.34
N THR A 89 -6.87 0.05 -13.83
CA THR A 89 -7.71 -0.60 -14.85
C THR A 89 -9.08 -0.99 -14.29
N GLN A 90 -9.12 -1.36 -13.01
CA GLN A 90 -10.35 -1.68 -12.30
C GLN A 90 -11.07 -0.42 -11.76
N GLU A 91 -10.55 0.78 -12.07
CA GLU A 91 -11.09 2.06 -11.61
C GLU A 91 -11.21 2.16 -10.08
N ILE A 92 -10.40 1.39 -9.33
CA ILE A 92 -10.37 1.45 -7.86
C ILE A 92 -9.77 2.77 -7.39
N ILE A 93 -8.76 3.29 -8.10
CA ILE A 93 -8.13 4.58 -7.81
C ILE A 93 -8.56 5.62 -8.84
N LEU A 94 -9.20 6.68 -8.35
CA LEU A 94 -9.68 7.80 -9.16
C LEU A 94 -8.77 9.03 -8.98
N LYS A 95 -9.14 10.13 -9.63
CA LYS A 95 -8.47 11.41 -9.47
C LYS A 95 -8.36 11.82 -7.99
N ASN A 96 -7.20 12.35 -7.61
CA ASN A 96 -6.79 12.74 -6.26
C ASN A 96 -6.51 11.56 -5.30
N CYS A 97 -6.62 10.31 -5.73
CA CYS A 97 -6.14 9.20 -4.91
C CYS A 97 -4.64 9.34 -4.65
N THR A 98 -4.23 9.20 -3.40
CA THR A 98 -2.82 9.21 -3.00
C THR A 98 -2.30 7.78 -2.94
N VAL A 99 -1.22 7.51 -3.67
CA VAL A 99 -0.48 6.25 -3.63
C VAL A 99 0.83 6.48 -2.90
N PHE A 100 1.03 5.74 -1.83
CA PHE A 100 2.25 5.75 -1.01
C PHE A 100 2.97 4.42 -1.21
N ALA A 101 4.15 4.44 -1.83
CA ALA A 101 4.98 3.25 -2.05
C ALA A 101 6.19 3.28 -1.12
N ASP A 102 6.32 2.27 -0.27
CA ASP A 102 7.39 2.16 0.72
C ASP A 102 8.60 1.38 0.20
N ASN A 103 9.76 1.60 0.84
CA ASN A 103 11.06 0.98 0.58
C ASN A 103 11.55 1.10 -0.88
N VAL A 104 11.16 2.18 -1.55
CA VAL A 104 11.56 2.38 -2.95
C VAL A 104 13.03 2.80 -3.10
N GLY A 105 13.69 3.23 -2.03
CA GLY A 105 15.10 3.66 -2.05
C GLY A 105 16.06 2.49 -2.11
N ILE A 106 15.91 1.52 -1.21
CA ILE A 106 16.78 0.33 -1.15
C ILE A 106 16.56 -0.62 -2.34
N PHE A 107 15.40 -0.59 -2.97
CA PHE A 107 15.04 -1.42 -4.12
C PHE A 107 14.97 -0.64 -5.44
N LYS A 108 15.58 0.56 -5.51
CA LYS A 108 15.45 1.48 -6.66
C LYS A 108 15.76 0.85 -8.02
N ASP A 109 16.71 -0.08 -8.06
CA ASP A 109 17.12 -0.72 -9.31
C ASP A 109 16.07 -1.71 -9.84
N GLU A 110 15.22 -2.24 -8.97
CA GLU A 110 14.08 -3.10 -9.31
C GLU A 110 12.80 -2.29 -9.62
N MET A 111 12.81 -0.98 -9.34
CA MET A 111 11.65 -0.11 -9.39
C MET A 111 11.64 0.85 -10.58
N ALA A 112 12.57 0.72 -11.52
CA ALA A 112 12.75 1.67 -12.63
C ALA A 112 11.46 1.89 -13.44
N GLU A 113 10.73 0.82 -13.77
CA GLU A 113 9.47 0.90 -14.52
C GLU A 113 8.33 1.51 -13.69
N TYR A 114 8.30 1.25 -12.38
CA TYR A 114 7.34 1.88 -11.46
C TYR A 114 7.57 3.39 -11.41
N PHE A 115 8.81 3.83 -11.23
CA PHE A 115 9.16 5.25 -11.23
C PHE A 115 8.83 5.93 -12.56
N ASP A 116 9.15 5.28 -13.68
CA ASP A 116 8.80 5.82 -14.99
C ASP A 116 7.28 6.02 -15.12
N HIS A 117 6.49 5.03 -14.67
CA HIS A 117 5.04 5.12 -14.70
C HIS A 117 4.50 6.27 -13.84
N VAL A 118 4.92 6.39 -12.60
CA VAL A 118 4.36 7.42 -11.70
C VAL A 118 4.92 8.82 -11.95
N ARG A 119 6.15 8.94 -12.49
CA ARG A 119 6.80 10.24 -12.69
C ARG A 119 6.64 10.79 -14.10
N ASN A 120 6.59 9.93 -15.13
CA ASN A 120 6.70 10.35 -16.53
C ASN A 120 5.45 10.06 -17.37
N SER A 121 4.50 9.27 -16.90
CA SER A 121 3.27 8.95 -17.66
C SER A 121 2.29 10.13 -17.79
N GLY A 122 2.44 11.18 -16.99
CA GLY A 122 1.47 12.28 -16.88
C GLY A 122 0.23 11.93 -16.05
N LYS A 123 0.11 10.70 -15.56
CA LYS A 123 -1.03 10.23 -14.75
C LYS A 123 -0.95 10.65 -13.29
N TYR A 124 0.23 11.01 -12.80
CA TYR A 124 0.48 11.32 -11.40
C TYR A 124 1.34 12.56 -11.24
N GLN A 125 1.21 13.19 -10.08
CA GLN A 125 2.20 14.10 -9.52
C GLN A 125 2.93 13.36 -8.41
N SER A 126 4.21 13.07 -8.63
CA SER A 126 5.01 12.23 -7.74
C SER A 126 6.14 12.98 -7.09
N GLN A 127 6.42 12.64 -5.83
CA GLN A 127 7.54 13.15 -5.07
C GLN A 127 8.19 12.02 -4.26
N ASN A 128 9.54 11.99 -4.30
CA ASN A 128 10.34 11.06 -3.52
C ASN A 128 10.79 11.70 -2.21
N PHE A 129 10.66 10.98 -1.12
CA PHE A 129 11.12 11.39 0.20
C PHE A 129 12.14 10.38 0.73
N SER A 130 13.40 10.81 0.80
CA SER A 130 14.47 9.98 1.35
C SER A 130 14.46 10.01 2.88
N SER A 131 14.68 8.86 3.47
CA SER A 131 14.79 8.66 4.90
C SER A 131 15.90 7.65 5.22
N LYS A 132 16.05 7.33 6.48
CA LYS A 132 16.86 6.19 6.91
C LYS A 132 15.95 5.00 7.14
N LEU A 133 16.46 3.81 6.82
CA LEU A 133 15.73 2.58 7.11
C LEU A 133 15.49 2.45 8.62
N GLU A 134 14.32 2.01 9.00
CA GLU A 134 13.96 1.76 10.39
C GLU A 134 14.99 0.85 11.07
N TYR A 135 15.38 1.21 12.28
CA TYR A 135 16.36 0.49 13.10
C TYR A 135 17.79 0.40 12.52
N ARG A 136 18.08 1.05 11.35
CA ARG A 136 19.38 1.02 10.68
C ARG A 136 19.80 2.38 10.15
N ASN A 137 20.39 3.20 11.02
CA ASN A 137 20.79 4.58 10.69
C ASN A 137 21.85 4.73 9.58
N ASN A 138 22.47 3.65 9.15
CA ASN A 138 23.48 3.60 8.08
C ASN A 138 22.92 3.19 6.72
N ILE A 139 21.65 2.83 6.64
CA ILE A 139 20.98 2.46 5.39
C ILE A 139 19.98 3.56 5.04
N TYR A 140 20.09 4.10 3.82
CA TYR A 140 19.13 5.05 3.29
C TYR A 140 18.03 4.30 2.53
N ASP A 141 16.82 4.75 2.74
CA ASP A 141 15.64 4.30 2.05
C ASP A 141 14.82 5.50 1.56
N ALA A 142 13.73 5.24 0.90
CA ALA A 142 12.83 6.29 0.43
C ALA A 142 11.39 5.77 0.29
N VAL A 143 10.47 6.71 0.34
CA VAL A 143 9.07 6.50 -0.06
C VAL A 143 8.78 7.34 -1.30
N GLU A 144 7.91 6.84 -2.16
CA GLU A 144 7.37 7.59 -3.28
C GLU A 144 5.90 7.89 -3.03
N ILE A 145 5.56 9.16 -2.98
CA ILE A 145 4.16 9.60 -2.83
C ILE A 145 3.69 10.13 -4.19
N SER A 146 2.61 9.56 -4.70
CA SER A 146 2.08 9.87 -6.03
C SER A 146 0.60 10.19 -5.93
N ILE A 147 0.18 11.37 -6.38
CA ILE A 147 -1.22 11.79 -6.41
C ILE A 147 -1.73 11.64 -7.84
N LYS A 148 -2.80 10.88 -8.03
CA LYS A 148 -3.42 10.65 -9.33
C LYS A 148 -4.08 11.91 -9.88
N ASN A 149 -3.76 12.28 -11.14
CA ASN A 149 -4.31 13.46 -11.85
C ASN A 149 -5.79 13.31 -12.23
#